data_8bd8505bf71864d2deb986a9e7191e93
#
_entry.id   8bd8505bf71864d2deb986a9e7191e93
#
_cell.length_a   1.000
_cell.length_b   1.000
_cell.length_c   1.000
_cell.angle_alpha   90.00
_cell.angle_beta   90.00
_cell.angle_gamma   90.00
#
_symmetry.space_group_name_H-M   'P 1'
#
loop_
_entity.id
_entity.type
_entity.pdbx_description
1 polymer ?
#
loop_
_entity_poly.entity_id
_entity_poly.type
_entity_poly.pdbx_seq_one_letter_code
_entity_poly.pdbx_strand_id
1 'polypeptide(L)'
;MKSIREVTDLSDKIVLLRVDFNVPVGDDGVVDESEDFRIRRSLGTIEYLENIGAKIIIISHIDEESGSTTLLPVYNYLLARLKLAFARNIEDAKTFIENTQIVLLENVRQYEGEKSNDPEFASELARLGHIYVNEAFSVSHREHASIVGLPKLMPSYAGLNMMDEVKNLSYVLGKPEQPYVALVGGAKLESKRPVIDKLMTVADEVLVGGRIGLDWADELPENVCLPKDYTDDELDIGPQTIESYKELIKLSKTVLWAGPMGQFEQEGYEKGTRAVAEAIISSGAYSVVGGGDTAKALAKFGLIDKFTFVSTGGGAVLEYIASGTLPGIEALG
;
A
#
# COMPACT_ATOMS: atom_id res chain seq x y z
N MET A 1 17.20 -2.00 7.08
CA MET A 1 16.72 -1.05 6.04
C MET A 1 17.05 0.39 6.47
N LYS A 2 17.71 1.18 5.61
CA LYS A 2 18.11 2.57 5.86
C LYS A 2 17.18 3.54 5.16
N SER A 3 16.86 4.67 5.81
CA SER A 3 16.06 5.73 5.19
C SER A 3 16.90 6.60 4.26
N ILE A 4 16.30 7.13 3.19
CA ILE A 4 16.95 8.11 2.32
C ILE A 4 17.36 9.39 3.08
N ARG A 5 16.74 9.68 4.21
CA ARG A 5 17.13 10.82 5.09
C ARG A 5 18.50 10.63 5.74
N GLU A 6 19.06 9.44 5.77
CA GLU A 6 20.38 9.16 6.32
C GLU A 6 21.52 9.50 5.34
N VAL A 7 21.18 9.79 4.09
CA VAL A 7 22.16 10.18 3.07
C VAL A 7 22.40 11.69 3.14
N THR A 8 23.62 12.08 3.41
CA THR A 8 23.97 13.49 3.69
C THR A 8 24.32 14.31 2.46
N ASP A 9 24.68 13.67 1.33
CA ASP A 9 25.07 14.34 0.10
C ASP A 9 24.36 13.74 -1.11
N LEU A 10 23.23 14.38 -1.46
CA LEU A 10 22.40 14.03 -2.61
C LEU A 10 22.38 15.15 -3.66
N SER A 11 23.05 16.27 -3.43
CA SER A 11 23.13 17.37 -4.40
C SER A 11 23.76 16.86 -5.70
N ASP A 12 23.08 17.13 -6.81
CA ASP A 12 23.46 16.67 -8.16
C ASP A 12 23.57 15.15 -8.36
N LYS A 13 23.21 14.34 -7.35
CA LYS A 13 23.08 12.89 -7.54
C LYS A 13 21.79 12.56 -8.26
N ILE A 14 21.85 11.57 -9.15
CA ILE A 14 20.65 11.02 -9.78
C ILE A 14 20.12 9.89 -8.90
N VAL A 15 18.91 10.08 -8.37
CA VAL A 15 18.18 9.10 -7.58
C VAL A 15 17.17 8.38 -8.48
N LEU A 16 17.27 7.05 -8.54
CA LEU A 16 16.23 6.21 -9.13
C LEU A 16 15.17 5.96 -8.07
N LEU A 17 14.04 6.65 -8.19
CA LEU A 17 12.94 6.56 -7.23
C LEU A 17 11.83 5.63 -7.74
N ARG A 18 11.68 4.46 -7.13
CA ARG A 18 10.64 3.49 -7.46
C ARG A 18 9.38 3.77 -6.65
N VAL A 19 8.35 4.25 -7.31
CA VAL A 19 7.03 4.59 -6.74
C VAL A 19 5.93 3.67 -7.28
N ASP A 20 4.77 3.67 -6.66
CA ASP A 20 3.56 3.02 -7.17
C ASP A 20 2.55 4.07 -7.67
N PHE A 21 2.48 4.22 -8.99
CA PHE A 21 1.51 5.07 -9.69
C PHE A 21 0.44 4.23 -10.41
N ASN A 22 0.24 2.99 -9.98
CA ASN A 22 -0.83 2.13 -10.50
C ASN A 22 -2.17 2.54 -9.90
N VAL A 23 -2.77 3.55 -10.48
CA VAL A 23 -4.04 4.17 -10.07
C VAL A 23 -5.05 4.10 -11.23
N PRO A 24 -6.37 4.10 -10.95
CA PRO A 24 -7.38 4.08 -12.00
C PRO A 24 -7.28 5.30 -12.92
N VAL A 25 -7.45 5.01 -14.21
CA VAL A 25 -7.53 6.00 -15.29
C VAL A 25 -8.86 5.82 -15.99
N GLY A 26 -9.64 6.89 -16.09
CA GLY A 26 -10.93 6.88 -16.77
C GLY A 26 -10.80 6.69 -18.29
N ASP A 27 -11.92 6.40 -18.95
CA ASP A 27 -12.00 6.27 -20.41
C ASP A 27 -11.59 7.57 -21.16
N ASP A 28 -11.63 8.69 -20.47
CA ASP A 28 -11.16 10.01 -20.95
C ASP A 28 -9.64 10.19 -20.86
N GLY A 29 -8.91 9.19 -20.34
CA GLY A 29 -7.47 9.23 -20.15
C GLY A 29 -7.03 10.10 -18.95
N VAL A 30 -7.91 10.36 -17.99
CA VAL A 30 -7.62 11.18 -16.80
C VAL A 30 -7.52 10.27 -15.57
N VAL A 31 -6.58 10.58 -14.68
CA VAL A 31 -6.45 9.89 -13.38
C VAL A 31 -7.68 10.20 -12.53
N ASP A 32 -8.27 9.17 -11.93
CA ASP A 32 -9.35 9.33 -10.95
C ASP A 32 -8.79 9.94 -9.65
N GLU A 33 -9.11 11.22 -9.43
CA GLU A 33 -8.65 11.95 -8.25
C GLU A 33 -9.22 11.40 -6.93
N SER A 34 -10.30 10.62 -6.96
CA SER A 34 -10.83 9.95 -5.77
C SER A 34 -9.98 8.76 -5.33
N GLU A 35 -9.18 8.20 -6.25
CA GLU A 35 -8.29 7.06 -6.01
C GLU A 35 -6.79 7.39 -6.18
N ASP A 36 -6.40 8.66 -6.17
CA ASP A 36 -5.02 9.16 -6.35
C ASP A 36 -4.12 8.99 -5.10
N PHE A 37 -4.62 8.37 -4.05
CA PHE A 37 -3.97 8.24 -2.74
C PHE A 37 -2.51 7.74 -2.82
N ARG A 38 -2.21 6.77 -3.71
CA ARG A 38 -0.84 6.26 -3.90
C ARG A 38 0.09 7.32 -4.47
N ILE A 39 -0.38 8.11 -5.44
CA ILE A 39 0.42 9.21 -5.99
C ILE A 39 0.70 10.23 -4.89
N ARG A 40 -0.33 10.68 -4.17
CA ARG A 40 -0.19 11.69 -3.09
C ARG A 40 0.80 11.24 -2.01
N ARG A 41 0.79 9.96 -1.64
CA ARG A 41 1.73 9.42 -0.64
C ARG A 41 3.18 9.44 -1.10
N SER A 42 3.43 9.31 -2.41
CA SER A 42 4.79 9.35 -2.97
C SER A 42 5.33 10.78 -3.11
N LEU A 43 4.46 11.81 -3.14
CA LEU A 43 4.89 13.21 -3.33
C LEU A 43 5.84 13.67 -2.23
N GLY A 44 5.63 13.27 -0.99
CA GLY A 44 6.51 13.67 0.12
C GLY A 44 7.98 13.28 -0.07
N THR A 45 8.25 12.11 -0.66
CA THR A 45 9.62 11.69 -0.97
C THR A 45 10.16 12.42 -2.21
N ILE A 46 9.32 12.67 -3.22
CA ILE A 46 9.72 13.44 -4.40
C ILE A 46 10.11 14.86 -4.00
N GLU A 47 9.26 15.55 -3.25
CA GLU A 47 9.50 16.91 -2.75
C GLU A 47 10.74 16.99 -1.84
N TYR A 48 10.95 16.00 -0.97
CA TYR A 48 12.14 15.92 -0.14
C TYR A 48 13.40 15.87 -1.00
N LEU A 49 13.45 14.98 -2.00
CA LEU A 49 14.60 14.83 -2.90
C LEU A 49 14.82 16.07 -3.77
N GLU A 50 13.74 16.67 -4.28
CA GLU A 50 13.79 17.91 -5.07
C GLU A 50 14.40 19.07 -4.25
N ASN A 51 13.93 19.26 -3.00
CA ASN A 51 14.35 20.34 -2.12
C ASN A 51 15.83 20.26 -1.72
N ILE A 52 16.42 19.08 -1.66
CA ILE A 52 17.84 18.89 -1.36
C ILE A 52 18.73 18.92 -2.61
N GLY A 53 18.16 19.23 -3.78
CA GLY A 53 18.89 19.39 -5.03
C GLY A 53 19.24 18.08 -5.74
N ALA A 54 18.63 16.96 -5.39
CA ALA A 54 18.80 15.72 -6.13
C ALA A 54 18.13 15.80 -7.51
N LYS A 55 18.69 15.09 -8.49
CA LYS A 55 18.01 14.78 -9.74
C LYS A 55 17.25 13.47 -9.57
N ILE A 56 16.03 13.36 -10.11
CA ILE A 56 15.14 12.23 -9.84
C ILE A 56 14.70 11.60 -11.16
N ILE A 57 14.96 10.31 -11.33
CA ILE A 57 14.29 9.49 -12.34
C ILE A 57 13.24 8.65 -11.60
N ILE A 58 11.97 8.98 -11.82
CA ILE A 58 10.85 8.25 -11.26
C ILE A 58 10.60 7.01 -12.12
N ILE A 59 10.63 5.85 -11.47
CA ILE A 59 10.32 4.55 -12.06
C ILE A 59 9.00 4.06 -11.48
N SER A 60 8.02 3.78 -12.33
CA SER A 60 6.74 3.25 -11.89
C SER A 60 6.16 2.28 -12.91
N HIS A 61 5.02 1.71 -12.55
CA HIS A 61 4.23 0.85 -13.41
C HIS A 61 2.76 1.27 -13.39
N ILE A 62 2.05 0.87 -14.42
CA ILE A 62 0.59 0.86 -14.50
C ILE A 62 0.15 -0.42 -15.21
N ASP A 63 -0.92 -1.05 -14.72
CA ASP A 63 -1.49 -2.26 -15.30
C ASP A 63 -2.71 -1.94 -16.17
N GLU A 64 -3.01 -2.77 -17.16
CA GLU A 64 -4.18 -2.65 -18.03
C GLU A 64 -5.50 -2.57 -17.24
N GLU A 65 -5.58 -3.29 -16.13
CA GLU A 65 -6.73 -3.29 -15.22
C GLU A 65 -7.00 -1.90 -14.62
N SER A 66 -6.01 -1.01 -14.63
CA SER A 66 -6.15 0.39 -14.19
C SER A 66 -6.68 1.33 -15.29
N GLY A 67 -7.02 0.80 -16.48
CA GLY A 67 -7.53 1.58 -17.60
C GLY A 67 -6.46 2.19 -18.51
N SER A 68 -5.18 1.90 -18.29
CA SER A 68 -4.08 2.39 -19.14
C SER A 68 -2.90 1.42 -19.16
N THR A 69 -2.14 1.43 -20.26
CA THR A 69 -0.84 0.75 -20.38
C THR A 69 0.35 1.71 -20.34
N THR A 70 0.09 3.01 -20.31
CA THR A 70 1.08 4.10 -20.30
C THR A 70 0.93 4.97 -19.05
N LEU A 71 2.04 5.51 -18.55
CA LEU A 71 2.06 6.50 -17.46
C LEU A 71 1.77 7.93 -17.93
N LEU A 72 1.41 8.15 -19.20
CA LEU A 72 1.11 9.49 -19.73
C LEU A 72 -0.06 10.18 -18.97
N PRO A 73 -1.16 9.51 -18.59
CA PRO A 73 -2.19 10.10 -17.74
C PRO A 73 -1.66 10.58 -16.38
N VAL A 74 -0.80 9.77 -15.76
CA VAL A 74 -0.17 10.13 -14.48
C VAL A 74 0.80 11.30 -14.64
N TYR A 75 1.57 11.33 -15.73
CA TYR A 75 2.42 12.48 -16.06
C TYR A 75 1.59 13.77 -16.15
N ASN A 76 0.48 13.74 -16.90
CA ASN A 76 -0.41 14.90 -17.04
C ASN A 76 -0.98 15.36 -15.69
N TYR A 77 -1.36 14.41 -14.83
CA TYR A 77 -1.82 14.68 -13.46
C TYR A 77 -0.72 15.36 -12.61
N LEU A 78 0.53 14.90 -12.73
CA LEU A 78 1.66 15.44 -11.97
C LEU A 78 2.10 16.83 -12.42
N LEU A 79 1.85 17.23 -13.68
CA LEU A 79 2.21 18.56 -14.21
C LEU A 79 1.57 19.73 -13.44
N ALA A 80 0.43 19.48 -12.77
CA ALA A 80 -0.20 20.49 -11.91
C ALA A 80 0.59 20.74 -10.60
N ARG A 81 1.54 19.88 -10.26
CA ARG A 81 2.25 19.88 -8.97
C ARG A 81 3.78 19.92 -9.10
N LEU A 82 4.32 19.35 -10.15
CA LEU A 82 5.77 19.14 -10.35
C LEU A 82 6.20 19.65 -11.73
N LYS A 83 7.44 20.13 -11.81
CA LYS A 83 8.12 20.38 -13.09
C LYS A 83 8.91 19.13 -13.47
N LEU A 84 8.40 18.35 -14.40
CA LEU A 84 9.02 17.09 -14.80
C LEU A 84 8.95 16.89 -16.31
N ALA A 85 9.85 16.04 -16.84
CA ALA A 85 9.80 15.57 -18.22
C ALA A 85 9.29 14.13 -18.27
N PHE A 86 8.67 13.74 -19.38
CA PHE A 86 8.23 12.38 -19.64
C PHE A 86 9.16 11.68 -20.62
N ALA A 87 9.83 10.64 -20.17
CA ALA A 87 10.73 9.84 -20.97
C ALA A 87 10.02 8.57 -21.47
N ARG A 88 9.94 8.39 -22.78
CA ARG A 88 9.26 7.24 -23.39
C ARG A 88 10.06 5.94 -23.29
N ASN A 89 11.35 6.05 -23.04
CA ASN A 89 12.28 4.93 -22.92
C ASN A 89 13.51 5.33 -22.08
N ILE A 90 14.40 4.39 -21.83
CA ILE A 90 15.59 4.55 -21.00
C ILE A 90 16.56 5.60 -21.58
N GLU A 91 16.73 5.66 -22.91
CA GLU A 91 17.63 6.64 -23.55
C GLU A 91 17.07 8.07 -23.45
N ASP A 92 15.74 8.25 -23.58
CA ASP A 92 15.10 9.55 -23.31
C ASP A 92 15.33 9.99 -21.86
N ALA A 93 15.18 9.06 -20.88
CA ALA A 93 15.39 9.37 -19.47
C ALA A 93 16.81 9.83 -19.18
N LYS A 94 17.80 9.17 -19.77
CA LYS A 94 19.22 9.51 -19.68
C LYS A 94 19.53 10.89 -20.28
N THR A 95 18.90 11.23 -21.39
CA THR A 95 19.08 12.52 -22.06
C THR A 95 18.39 13.65 -21.29
N PHE A 96 17.15 13.43 -20.85
CA PHE A 96 16.33 14.47 -20.22
C PHE A 96 16.82 14.84 -18.82
N ILE A 97 17.37 13.88 -18.05
CA ILE A 97 17.87 14.14 -16.70
C ILE A 97 19.10 15.08 -16.68
N GLU A 98 19.79 15.28 -17.80
CA GLU A 98 20.88 16.24 -17.90
C GLU A 98 20.38 17.67 -17.70
N ASN A 99 19.19 18.00 -18.24
CA ASN A 99 18.63 19.35 -18.31
C ASN A 99 17.36 19.56 -17.46
N THR A 100 16.83 18.52 -16.83
CA THR A 100 15.65 18.58 -15.95
C THR A 100 15.97 17.95 -14.61
N GLN A 101 15.33 18.43 -13.54
CA GLN A 101 15.54 17.88 -12.21
C GLN A 101 14.74 16.58 -12.01
N ILE A 102 13.54 16.47 -12.60
CA ILE A 102 12.67 15.31 -12.44
C ILE A 102 12.28 14.76 -13.81
N VAL A 103 12.43 13.45 -13.99
CA VAL A 103 12.01 12.71 -15.18
C VAL A 103 11.11 11.56 -14.75
N LEU A 104 9.93 11.42 -15.33
CA LEU A 104 9.11 10.22 -15.22
C LEU A 104 9.41 9.29 -16.40
N LEU A 105 9.95 8.11 -16.10
CA LEU A 105 10.13 7.06 -17.11
C LEU A 105 8.78 6.38 -17.37
N GLU A 106 8.52 6.07 -18.65
CA GLU A 106 7.36 5.27 -19.08
C GLU A 106 7.30 3.93 -18.33
N ASN A 107 6.13 3.34 -18.28
CA ASN A 107 5.77 2.11 -17.62
C ASN A 107 6.84 1.01 -17.75
N VAL A 108 7.54 0.70 -16.66
CA VAL A 108 8.62 -0.32 -16.67
C VAL A 108 8.12 -1.73 -16.99
N ARG A 109 6.80 -2.00 -16.84
CA ARG A 109 6.21 -3.29 -17.22
C ARG A 109 6.08 -3.49 -18.73
N GLN A 110 6.38 -2.49 -19.54
CA GLN A 110 6.54 -2.65 -20.99
C GLN A 110 7.84 -3.38 -21.36
N TYR A 111 8.80 -3.47 -20.44
CA TYR A 111 10.03 -4.23 -20.63
C TYR A 111 9.87 -5.66 -20.12
N GLU A 112 10.17 -6.64 -20.95
CA GLU A 112 10.04 -8.08 -20.61
C GLU A 112 10.88 -8.47 -19.38
N GLY A 113 12.03 -7.82 -19.19
CA GLY A 113 12.95 -8.06 -18.09
C GLY A 113 12.43 -7.60 -16.72
N GLU A 114 11.41 -6.74 -16.63
CA GLU A 114 10.91 -6.23 -15.35
C GLU A 114 10.31 -7.35 -14.50
N LYS A 115 9.29 -8.04 -15.02
CA LYS A 115 8.56 -9.07 -14.27
C LYS A 115 9.39 -10.35 -14.03
N SER A 116 10.33 -10.65 -14.93
CA SER A 116 11.22 -11.81 -14.83
C SER A 116 12.43 -11.57 -13.92
N ASN A 117 12.59 -10.36 -13.39
CA ASN A 117 13.77 -9.96 -12.63
C ASN A 117 15.07 -10.19 -13.40
N ASP A 118 15.08 -9.80 -14.69
CA ASP A 118 16.20 -10.00 -15.57
C ASP A 118 17.42 -9.17 -15.13
N PRO A 119 18.62 -9.77 -14.94
CA PRO A 119 19.79 -9.05 -14.46
C PRO A 119 20.34 -8.01 -15.47
N GLU A 120 20.15 -8.24 -16.77
CA GLU A 120 20.61 -7.29 -17.81
C GLU A 120 19.73 -6.06 -17.78
N PHE A 121 18.40 -6.23 -17.68
CA PHE A 121 17.47 -5.12 -17.53
C PHE A 121 17.69 -4.35 -16.22
N ALA A 122 17.89 -5.04 -15.09
CA ALA A 122 18.24 -4.39 -13.83
C ALA A 122 19.54 -3.57 -13.95
N SER A 123 20.55 -4.11 -14.65
CA SER A 123 21.83 -3.41 -14.92
C SER A 123 21.64 -2.21 -15.85
N GLU A 124 20.74 -2.29 -16.82
CA GLU A 124 20.41 -1.17 -17.70
C GLU A 124 19.78 -0.02 -16.91
N LEU A 125 18.79 -0.32 -16.06
CA LEU A 125 18.19 0.67 -15.16
C LEU A 125 19.21 1.25 -14.18
N ALA A 126 20.09 0.44 -13.58
CA ALA A 126 21.08 0.90 -12.62
C ALA A 126 22.06 1.92 -13.19
N ARG A 127 22.35 1.88 -14.51
CA ARG A 127 23.22 2.87 -15.19
C ARG A 127 22.61 4.27 -15.28
N LEU A 128 21.30 4.41 -15.03
CA LEU A 128 20.62 5.70 -15.06
C LEU A 128 20.88 6.55 -13.81
N GLY A 129 21.35 5.98 -12.70
CA GLY A 129 21.45 6.71 -11.46
C GLY A 129 22.61 6.28 -10.56
N HIS A 130 22.71 6.96 -9.43
CA HIS A 130 23.76 6.75 -8.44
C HIS A 130 23.24 6.06 -7.18
N ILE A 131 21.95 6.23 -6.88
CA ILE A 131 21.29 5.77 -5.67
C ILE A 131 19.89 5.30 -6.04
N TYR A 132 19.45 4.20 -5.45
CA TYR A 132 18.09 3.69 -5.58
C TYR A 132 17.27 3.99 -4.31
N VAL A 133 16.03 4.37 -4.50
CA VAL A 133 15.06 4.56 -3.41
C VAL A 133 13.79 3.77 -3.72
N ASN A 134 13.43 2.84 -2.83
CA ASN A 134 12.16 2.14 -2.91
C ASN A 134 11.10 2.88 -2.07
N GLU A 135 10.08 3.36 -2.74
CA GLU A 135 8.89 3.99 -2.16
C GLU A 135 7.62 3.17 -2.40
N ALA A 136 7.73 2.08 -3.16
CA ALA A 136 6.62 1.28 -3.65
C ALA A 136 6.35 0.06 -2.75
N PHE A 137 5.88 0.28 -1.52
CA PHE A 137 5.55 -0.79 -0.58
C PHE A 137 4.54 -1.80 -1.18
N SER A 138 3.54 -1.31 -1.92
CA SER A 138 2.46 -2.11 -2.53
C SER A 138 2.93 -3.21 -3.49
N VAL A 139 4.11 -3.06 -4.09
CA VAL A 139 4.71 -4.05 -5.00
C VAL A 139 5.98 -4.68 -4.44
N SER A 140 6.36 -4.36 -3.21
CA SER A 140 7.57 -4.90 -2.57
C SER A 140 7.48 -6.39 -2.25
N HIS A 141 6.31 -7.00 -2.39
CA HIS A 141 6.10 -8.45 -2.34
C HIS A 141 6.46 -9.16 -3.67
N ARG A 142 6.77 -8.40 -4.75
CA ARG A 142 7.13 -8.95 -6.06
C ARG A 142 8.64 -8.95 -6.27
N GLU A 143 9.17 -10.05 -6.76
CA GLU A 143 10.59 -10.16 -7.11
C GLU A 143 10.88 -9.60 -8.52
N HIS A 144 10.49 -8.36 -8.78
CA HIS A 144 10.73 -7.69 -10.06
C HIS A 144 12.10 -7.01 -10.11
N ALA A 145 12.65 -6.78 -11.33
CA ALA A 145 13.94 -6.16 -11.52
C ALA A 145 14.06 -4.78 -10.85
N SER A 146 13.02 -3.94 -10.96
CA SER A 146 12.99 -2.63 -10.32
C SER A 146 12.79 -2.66 -8.80
N ILE A 147 12.47 -3.83 -8.19
CA ILE A 147 12.21 -3.99 -6.76
C ILE A 147 13.37 -4.70 -6.04
N VAL A 148 13.82 -5.85 -6.56
CA VAL A 148 14.87 -6.66 -5.92
C VAL A 148 16.17 -6.74 -6.73
N GLY A 149 16.12 -6.41 -8.03
CA GLY A 149 17.29 -6.40 -8.90
C GLY A 149 18.16 -5.18 -8.66
N LEU A 150 17.57 -3.97 -8.72
CA LEU A 150 18.28 -2.69 -8.51
C LEU A 150 19.03 -2.61 -7.18
N PRO A 151 18.46 -2.99 -6.02
CA PRO A 151 19.16 -2.93 -4.74
C PRO A 151 20.45 -3.75 -4.66
N LYS A 152 20.58 -4.78 -5.49
CA LYS A 152 21.80 -5.61 -5.55
C LYS A 152 22.96 -4.94 -6.30
N LEU A 153 22.67 -3.90 -7.09
CA LEU A 153 23.60 -3.27 -8.01
C LEU A 153 24.08 -1.89 -7.58
N MET A 154 23.38 -1.26 -6.63
CA MET A 154 23.66 0.12 -6.23
C MET A 154 23.27 0.43 -4.78
N PRO A 155 23.81 1.51 -4.17
CA PRO A 155 23.37 1.95 -2.85
C PRO A 155 21.86 2.18 -2.79
N SER A 156 21.17 1.56 -1.82
CA SER A 156 19.72 1.48 -1.81
C SER A 156 19.14 1.87 -0.46
N TYR A 157 18.01 2.59 -0.51
CA TYR A 157 17.36 3.18 0.66
C TYR A 157 15.84 3.06 0.54
N ALA A 158 15.18 3.15 1.69
CA ALA A 158 13.74 3.31 1.75
C ALA A 158 13.35 4.78 1.61
N GLY A 159 12.29 5.05 0.85
CA GLY A 159 11.63 6.34 0.82
C GLY A 159 10.81 6.61 2.09
N LEU A 160 10.23 7.79 2.21
CA LEU A 160 9.55 8.23 3.43
C LEU A 160 8.27 7.43 3.68
N ASN A 161 7.44 7.21 2.64
CA ASN A 161 6.24 6.39 2.78
C ASN A 161 6.58 4.92 3.07
N MET A 162 7.62 4.36 2.43
CA MET A 162 8.11 3.02 2.75
C MET A 162 8.48 2.89 4.22
N MET A 163 9.16 3.89 4.79
CA MET A 163 9.51 3.92 6.22
C MET A 163 8.26 3.99 7.11
N ASP A 164 7.27 4.79 6.73
CA ASP A 164 6.01 4.89 7.47
C ASP A 164 5.22 3.58 7.42
N GLU A 165 5.14 2.92 6.25
CA GLU A 165 4.50 1.60 6.09
C GLU A 165 5.12 0.58 7.06
N VAL A 166 6.44 0.41 6.98
CA VAL A 166 7.16 -0.57 7.82
C VAL A 166 7.06 -0.21 9.30
N LYS A 167 7.16 1.06 9.68
CA LYS A 167 7.04 1.52 11.06
C LYS A 167 5.68 1.17 11.65
N ASN A 168 4.59 1.53 10.96
CA ASN A 168 3.23 1.35 11.46
C ASN A 168 2.86 -0.15 11.53
N LEU A 169 3.20 -0.92 10.49
CA LEU A 169 2.95 -2.35 10.46
C LEU A 169 3.80 -3.11 11.50
N SER A 170 5.09 -2.78 11.63
CA SER A 170 5.94 -3.38 12.66
C SER A 170 5.46 -3.08 14.07
N TYR A 171 4.90 -1.89 14.32
CA TYR A 171 4.32 -1.54 15.61
C TYR A 171 3.17 -2.47 15.98
N VAL A 172 2.19 -2.64 15.09
CA VAL A 172 1.00 -3.48 15.35
C VAL A 172 1.31 -4.97 15.36
N LEU A 173 2.41 -5.41 14.76
CA LEU A 173 2.86 -6.81 14.79
C LEU A 173 3.86 -7.11 15.92
N GLY A 174 4.36 -6.08 16.59
CA GLY A 174 5.36 -6.20 17.66
C GLY A 174 4.75 -6.17 19.06
N LYS A 175 4.79 -5.03 19.68
CA LYS A 175 4.28 -4.80 21.06
C LYS A 175 3.37 -3.57 21.09
N PRO A 176 2.18 -3.65 20.47
CA PRO A 176 1.22 -2.55 20.50
C PRO A 176 0.63 -2.37 21.89
N GLU A 177 0.08 -1.18 22.16
CA GLU A 177 -0.66 -0.90 23.38
C GLU A 177 -1.95 -1.71 23.44
N GLN A 178 -2.21 -2.35 24.57
CA GLN A 178 -3.38 -3.21 24.78
C GLN A 178 -4.54 -2.40 25.44
N PRO A 179 -5.82 -2.78 25.24
CA PRO A 179 -6.30 -3.90 24.41
C PRO A 179 -6.11 -3.69 22.91
N TYR A 180 -5.67 -4.73 22.22
CA TYR A 180 -5.45 -4.73 20.78
C TYR A 180 -6.50 -5.57 20.05
N VAL A 181 -7.25 -4.95 19.16
CA VAL A 181 -8.27 -5.57 18.33
C VAL A 181 -7.81 -5.60 16.87
N ALA A 182 -7.77 -6.78 16.27
CA ALA A 182 -7.53 -6.94 14.85
C ALA A 182 -8.84 -7.27 14.13
N LEU A 183 -9.07 -6.67 12.96
CA LEU A 183 -10.23 -6.94 12.13
C LEU A 183 -9.78 -7.48 10.77
N VAL A 184 -10.33 -8.62 10.35
CA VAL A 184 -10.03 -9.23 9.06
C VAL A 184 -11.33 -9.53 8.32
N GLY A 185 -11.55 -8.81 7.22
CA GLY A 185 -12.70 -9.00 6.34
C GLY A 185 -12.31 -9.54 4.96
N GLY A 186 -13.32 -9.83 4.16
CA GLY A 186 -13.16 -10.28 2.78
C GLY A 186 -13.98 -11.50 2.40
N ALA A 187 -13.75 -12.03 1.20
CA ALA A 187 -14.59 -13.06 0.62
C ALA A 187 -14.06 -14.50 0.74
N LYS A 188 -12.74 -14.69 0.89
CA LYS A 188 -12.11 -16.03 0.84
C LYS A 188 -11.25 -16.28 2.07
N LEU A 189 -11.61 -17.25 2.89
CA LEU A 189 -10.88 -17.64 4.11
C LEU A 189 -9.43 -18.07 3.80
N GLU A 190 -9.22 -18.92 2.80
CA GLU A 190 -7.89 -19.44 2.44
C GLU A 190 -6.85 -18.35 2.24
N SER A 191 -7.22 -17.26 1.56
CA SER A 191 -6.32 -16.13 1.31
C SER A 191 -6.04 -15.27 2.54
N LYS A 192 -6.88 -15.35 3.58
CA LYS A 192 -6.79 -14.56 4.82
C LYS A 192 -6.27 -15.38 6.00
N ARG A 193 -6.29 -16.70 5.89
CA ARG A 193 -5.89 -17.60 6.98
C ARG A 193 -4.49 -17.29 7.53
N PRO A 194 -3.43 -17.13 6.70
CA PRO A 194 -2.10 -16.78 7.23
C PRO A 194 -2.06 -15.46 8.01
N VAL A 195 -2.87 -14.49 7.60
CA VAL A 195 -3.02 -13.19 8.29
C VAL A 195 -3.71 -13.39 9.63
N ILE A 196 -4.83 -14.13 9.67
CA ILE A 196 -5.58 -14.41 10.89
C ILE A 196 -4.71 -15.19 11.87
N ASP A 197 -4.02 -16.25 11.41
CA ASP A 197 -3.12 -17.07 12.24
C ASP A 197 -2.02 -16.22 12.88
N LYS A 198 -1.45 -15.29 12.14
CA LYS A 198 -0.47 -14.34 12.69
C LYS A 198 -1.09 -13.39 13.71
N LEU A 199 -2.26 -12.81 13.40
CA LEU A 199 -2.91 -11.85 14.28
C LEU A 199 -3.39 -12.47 15.59
N MET A 200 -3.82 -13.74 15.58
CA MET A 200 -4.14 -14.48 16.80
C MET A 200 -2.98 -14.55 17.80
N THR A 201 -1.73 -14.43 17.34
CA THR A 201 -0.55 -14.47 18.21
C THR A 201 -0.20 -13.13 18.85
N VAL A 202 -0.80 -12.02 18.42
CA VAL A 202 -0.42 -10.66 18.85
C VAL A 202 -1.60 -9.81 19.31
N ALA A 203 -2.82 -10.09 18.84
CA ALA A 203 -4.04 -9.36 19.22
C ALA A 203 -4.78 -10.07 20.36
N ASP A 204 -5.44 -9.28 21.21
CA ASP A 204 -6.34 -9.82 22.25
C ASP A 204 -7.61 -10.41 21.62
N GLU A 205 -8.12 -9.75 20.57
CA GLU A 205 -9.31 -10.18 19.83
C GLU A 205 -9.09 -10.04 18.32
N VAL A 206 -9.51 -11.04 17.55
CA VAL A 206 -9.54 -11.04 16.09
C VAL A 206 -10.98 -11.11 15.61
N LEU A 207 -11.51 -10.00 15.11
CA LEU A 207 -12.87 -9.90 14.62
C LEU A 207 -12.90 -10.23 13.12
N VAL A 208 -13.66 -11.24 12.75
CA VAL A 208 -13.79 -11.69 11.36
C VAL A 208 -15.02 -11.06 10.73
N GLY A 209 -14.90 -10.60 9.47
CA GLY A 209 -16.02 -10.02 8.73
C GLY A 209 -16.10 -10.52 7.29
N GLY A 210 -17.10 -10.06 6.54
CA GLY A 210 -17.37 -10.55 5.21
C GLY A 210 -17.73 -12.04 5.19
N ARG A 211 -17.53 -12.69 4.06
CA ARG A 211 -17.84 -14.13 3.89
C ARG A 211 -16.89 -15.08 4.62
N ILE A 212 -15.76 -14.60 5.10
CA ILE A 212 -14.76 -15.43 5.79
C ILE A 212 -15.38 -16.21 6.94
N GLY A 213 -16.29 -15.59 7.71
CA GLY A 213 -16.94 -16.24 8.83
C GLY A 213 -17.88 -17.37 8.45
N LEU A 214 -18.46 -17.33 7.24
CA LEU A 214 -19.33 -18.40 6.71
C LEU A 214 -18.52 -19.63 6.28
N ASP A 215 -17.30 -19.43 5.81
CA ASP A 215 -16.40 -20.50 5.36
C ASP A 215 -15.59 -21.12 6.51
N TRP A 216 -15.77 -20.68 7.74
CA TRP A 216 -15.02 -21.16 8.90
C TRP A 216 -15.55 -22.50 9.38
N ALA A 217 -14.78 -23.56 9.15
CA ALA A 217 -15.18 -24.94 9.46
C ALA A 217 -14.36 -25.57 10.63
N ASP A 218 -13.26 -24.91 11.03
CA ASP A 218 -12.37 -25.41 12.08
C ASP A 218 -12.92 -25.08 13.48
N GLU A 219 -12.31 -25.71 14.52
CA GLU A 219 -12.52 -25.29 15.90
C GLU A 219 -12.18 -23.80 16.07
N LEU A 220 -13.04 -23.04 16.71
CA LEU A 220 -12.90 -21.61 16.87
C LEU A 220 -11.90 -21.31 18.00
N PRO A 221 -10.77 -20.62 17.71
CA PRO A 221 -9.84 -20.19 18.75
C PRO A 221 -10.51 -19.19 19.71
N GLU A 222 -10.08 -19.17 20.98
CA GLU A 222 -10.70 -18.38 22.04
C GLU A 222 -10.74 -16.86 21.73
N ASN A 223 -9.71 -16.34 21.03
CA ASN A 223 -9.62 -14.92 20.69
C ASN A 223 -10.09 -14.60 19.27
N VAL A 224 -10.83 -15.48 18.60
CA VAL A 224 -11.45 -15.22 17.29
C VAL A 224 -12.95 -15.05 17.44
N CYS A 225 -13.47 -13.91 16.99
CA CYS A 225 -14.89 -13.60 17.00
C CYS A 225 -15.45 -13.67 15.57
N LEU A 226 -16.32 -14.65 15.31
CA LEU A 226 -17.08 -14.72 14.07
C LEU A 226 -18.33 -13.85 14.13
N PRO A 227 -18.89 -13.43 12.97
CA PRO A 227 -20.16 -12.73 12.92
C PRO A 227 -21.30 -13.55 13.58
N LYS A 228 -22.11 -12.88 14.40
CA LYS A 228 -23.28 -13.47 15.05
C LYS A 228 -24.47 -13.57 14.09
N ASP A 229 -24.53 -12.65 13.15
CA ASP A 229 -25.57 -12.54 12.12
C ASP A 229 -25.02 -11.84 10.87
N TYR A 230 -25.76 -11.99 9.79
CA TYR A 230 -25.51 -11.36 8.48
C TYR A 230 -26.80 -10.71 7.98
N THR A 231 -26.72 -9.96 6.89
CA THR A 231 -27.88 -9.58 6.07
C THR A 231 -28.51 -10.83 5.44
N ASP A 232 -29.78 -10.77 4.98
CA ASP A 232 -30.52 -11.92 4.46
C ASP A 232 -29.81 -12.63 3.28
N ASP A 233 -28.99 -11.91 2.52
CA ASP A 233 -28.21 -12.40 1.38
C ASP A 233 -26.72 -12.59 1.68
N GLU A 234 -26.33 -12.49 2.96
CA GLU A 234 -24.97 -12.74 3.44
C GLU A 234 -23.89 -11.83 2.83
N LEU A 235 -24.30 -10.64 2.34
CA LEU A 235 -23.38 -9.70 1.69
C LEU A 235 -22.76 -8.67 2.64
N ASP A 236 -23.32 -8.55 3.87
CA ASP A 236 -22.75 -7.72 4.94
C ASP A 236 -22.98 -8.37 6.30
N ILE A 237 -22.20 -8.00 7.29
CA ILE A 237 -22.43 -8.40 8.68
C ILE A 237 -23.73 -7.78 9.20
N GLY A 238 -24.45 -8.52 10.04
CA GLY A 238 -25.74 -8.10 10.58
C GLY A 238 -25.64 -7.16 11.78
N PRO A 239 -26.78 -6.62 12.24
CA PRO A 239 -26.82 -5.62 13.30
C PRO A 239 -26.31 -6.12 14.66
N GLN A 240 -26.48 -7.40 15.01
CA GLN A 240 -25.97 -7.94 16.26
C GLN A 240 -24.47 -8.05 16.25
N THR A 241 -23.87 -8.39 15.09
CA THR A 241 -22.44 -8.42 14.86
C THR A 241 -21.85 -7.02 14.96
N ILE A 242 -22.47 -6.03 14.29
CA ILE A 242 -22.05 -4.63 14.34
C ILE A 242 -21.97 -4.14 15.79
N GLU A 243 -23.04 -4.33 16.58
CA GLU A 243 -23.05 -3.87 17.98
C GLU A 243 -21.98 -4.58 18.84
N SER A 244 -21.83 -5.90 18.67
CA SER A 244 -20.80 -6.66 19.39
C SER A 244 -19.39 -6.17 19.06
N TYR A 245 -19.09 -5.90 17.78
CA TYR A 245 -17.77 -5.41 17.35
C TYR A 245 -17.51 -3.99 17.83
N LYS A 246 -18.52 -3.11 17.80
CA LYS A 246 -18.41 -1.75 18.35
C LYS A 246 -18.02 -1.74 19.83
N GLU A 247 -18.58 -2.65 20.63
CA GLU A 247 -18.24 -2.77 22.06
C GLU A 247 -16.78 -3.13 22.27
N LEU A 248 -16.23 -4.09 21.52
CA LEU A 248 -14.83 -4.49 21.60
C LEU A 248 -13.89 -3.38 21.10
N ILE A 249 -14.22 -2.76 19.96
CA ILE A 249 -13.44 -1.67 19.37
C ILE A 249 -13.40 -0.46 20.32
N LYS A 250 -14.49 -0.14 20.99
CA LYS A 250 -14.57 1.00 21.92
C LYS A 250 -13.56 0.92 23.06
N LEU A 251 -13.20 -0.27 23.48
CA LEU A 251 -12.27 -0.52 24.59
C LEU A 251 -10.82 -0.61 24.13
N SER A 252 -10.57 -0.70 22.82
CA SER A 252 -9.24 -0.91 22.26
C SER A 252 -8.35 0.33 22.36
N LYS A 253 -7.05 0.08 22.49
CA LYS A 253 -5.97 1.08 22.38
C LYS A 253 -5.27 1.00 21.03
N THR A 254 -5.26 -0.18 20.45
CA THR A 254 -4.69 -0.42 19.12
C THR A 254 -5.71 -1.16 18.27
N VAL A 255 -5.81 -0.78 17.00
CA VAL A 255 -6.64 -1.47 16.00
C VAL A 255 -5.82 -1.68 14.73
N LEU A 256 -5.81 -2.91 14.23
CA LEU A 256 -5.41 -3.23 12.84
C LEU A 256 -6.66 -3.70 12.08
N TRP A 257 -6.92 -3.10 10.94
CA TRP A 257 -8.07 -3.46 10.11
C TRP A 257 -7.66 -3.79 8.68
N ALA A 258 -7.95 -5.01 8.21
CA ALA A 258 -7.58 -5.52 6.89
C ALA A 258 -8.77 -6.24 6.21
N GLY A 259 -9.44 -5.59 5.30
CA GLY A 259 -10.60 -6.09 4.55
C GLY A 259 -11.94 -5.55 5.04
N PRO A 260 -12.84 -5.17 4.13
CA PRO A 260 -14.17 -4.67 4.46
C PRO A 260 -15.03 -5.75 5.12
N MET A 261 -16.02 -5.31 5.90
CA MET A 261 -16.94 -6.20 6.65
C MET A 261 -18.09 -6.71 5.79
N GLY A 262 -18.38 -6.04 4.67
CA GLY A 262 -19.41 -6.37 3.69
C GLY A 262 -19.03 -5.93 2.28
N GLN A 263 -19.92 -6.18 1.32
CA GLN A 263 -19.73 -5.80 -0.09
C GLN A 263 -20.08 -4.32 -0.29
N PHE A 264 -19.23 -3.44 0.24
CA PHE A 264 -19.45 -1.99 0.33
C PHE A 264 -19.62 -1.28 -1.03
N GLU A 265 -19.23 -1.91 -2.13
CA GLU A 265 -19.41 -1.42 -3.49
C GLU A 265 -20.87 -1.36 -3.88
N GLN A 266 -21.66 -2.31 -3.39
CA GLN A 266 -23.08 -2.44 -3.64
C GLN A 266 -23.87 -1.65 -2.60
N GLU A 267 -24.82 -0.83 -3.06
CA GLU A 267 -25.69 -0.02 -2.19
C GLU A 267 -26.48 -0.91 -1.21
N GLY A 268 -26.43 -0.55 0.08
CA GLY A 268 -27.12 -1.26 1.17
C GLY A 268 -26.22 -2.21 1.95
N TYR A 269 -25.06 -2.65 1.42
CA TYR A 269 -24.12 -3.57 2.06
C TYR A 269 -22.82 -2.90 2.54
N GLU A 270 -22.83 -1.58 2.63
CA GLU A 270 -21.73 -0.78 3.19
C GLU A 270 -21.85 -0.55 4.70
N LYS A 271 -22.97 -0.92 5.32
CA LYS A 271 -23.33 -0.55 6.69
C LYS A 271 -22.38 -1.12 7.73
N GLY A 272 -22.02 -2.39 7.62
CA GLY A 272 -21.06 -3.04 8.51
C GLY A 272 -19.68 -2.39 8.44
N THR A 273 -19.18 -2.17 7.22
CA THR A 273 -17.88 -1.51 6.98
C THR A 273 -17.87 -0.09 7.52
N ARG A 274 -18.92 0.69 7.27
CA ARG A 274 -19.05 2.07 7.78
C ARG A 274 -19.14 2.13 9.30
N ALA A 275 -19.97 1.28 9.91
CA ALA A 275 -20.15 1.25 11.36
C ALA A 275 -18.84 0.89 12.10
N VAL A 276 -18.09 -0.06 11.56
CA VAL A 276 -16.75 -0.41 12.07
C VAL A 276 -15.78 0.77 11.93
N ALA A 277 -15.74 1.44 10.78
CA ALA A 277 -14.90 2.62 10.57
C ALA A 277 -15.20 3.72 11.60
N GLU A 278 -16.48 4.05 11.80
CA GLU A 278 -16.92 5.06 12.76
C GLU A 278 -16.61 4.67 14.22
N ALA A 279 -16.73 3.38 14.56
CA ALA A 279 -16.36 2.88 15.87
C ALA A 279 -14.86 3.02 16.15
N ILE A 280 -14.00 2.66 15.17
CA ILE A 280 -12.55 2.81 15.29
C ILE A 280 -12.17 4.29 15.47
N ILE A 281 -12.74 5.19 14.68
CA ILE A 281 -12.49 6.63 14.78
C ILE A 281 -12.93 7.14 16.17
N SER A 282 -14.10 6.72 16.65
CA SER A 282 -14.67 7.16 17.93
C SER A 282 -13.91 6.62 19.14
N SER A 283 -13.24 5.48 19.03
CA SER A 283 -12.46 4.89 20.13
C SER A 283 -11.20 5.69 20.45
N GLY A 284 -10.65 6.45 19.48
CA GLY A 284 -9.38 7.15 19.59
C GLY A 284 -8.16 6.21 19.65
N ALA A 285 -8.33 4.93 19.30
CA ALA A 285 -7.25 3.95 19.26
C ALA A 285 -6.22 4.29 18.19
N TYR A 286 -4.97 3.85 18.40
CA TYR A 286 -3.96 3.84 17.35
C TYR A 286 -4.39 2.89 16.24
N SER A 287 -4.82 3.43 15.11
CA SER A 287 -5.50 2.68 14.07
C SER A 287 -4.65 2.57 12.80
N VAL A 288 -4.36 1.33 12.40
CA VAL A 288 -3.68 0.98 11.15
C VAL A 288 -4.66 0.27 10.24
N VAL A 289 -4.83 0.77 9.04
CA VAL A 289 -5.70 0.17 8.03
C VAL A 289 -4.86 -0.37 6.89
N GLY A 290 -5.10 -1.63 6.52
CA GLY A 290 -4.45 -2.33 5.42
C GLY A 290 -5.45 -2.89 4.41
N GLY A 291 -4.97 -3.16 3.20
CA GLY A 291 -5.78 -3.72 2.11
C GLY A 291 -6.43 -2.67 1.22
N GLY A 292 -6.33 -2.91 -0.10
CA GLY A 292 -6.82 -1.96 -1.11
C GLY A 292 -8.32 -1.70 -1.00
N ASP A 293 -9.12 -2.74 -0.78
CA ASP A 293 -10.58 -2.62 -0.71
C ASP A 293 -11.03 -1.86 0.55
N THR A 294 -10.32 -2.03 1.69
CA THR A 294 -10.59 -1.24 2.88
C THR A 294 -10.30 0.25 2.63
N ALA A 295 -9.16 0.56 2.02
CA ALA A 295 -8.80 1.93 1.68
C ALA A 295 -9.82 2.56 0.70
N LYS A 296 -10.29 1.80 -0.31
CA LYS A 296 -11.35 2.23 -1.24
C LYS A 296 -12.67 2.53 -0.50
N ALA A 297 -13.08 1.65 0.43
CA ALA A 297 -14.26 1.90 1.24
C ALA A 297 -14.14 3.18 2.05
N LEU A 298 -12.98 3.41 2.69
CA LEU A 298 -12.72 4.63 3.46
C LEU A 298 -12.70 5.88 2.58
N ALA A 299 -12.17 5.79 1.35
CA ALA A 299 -12.21 6.88 0.37
C ALA A 299 -13.65 7.21 0.00
N LYS A 300 -14.46 6.20 -0.38
CA LYS A 300 -15.90 6.35 -0.67
C LYS A 300 -16.67 7.01 0.48
N PHE A 301 -16.26 6.77 1.72
CA PHE A 301 -16.89 7.34 2.91
C PHE A 301 -16.31 8.72 3.33
N GLY A 302 -15.21 9.18 2.73
CA GLY A 302 -14.52 10.40 3.12
C GLY A 302 -13.81 10.30 4.48
N LEU A 303 -13.34 9.10 4.86
CA LEU A 303 -12.81 8.81 6.19
C LEU A 303 -11.30 8.50 6.23
N ILE A 304 -10.58 8.48 5.11
CA ILE A 304 -9.15 8.11 5.06
C ILE A 304 -8.32 8.88 6.09
N ASP A 305 -8.48 10.19 6.16
CA ASP A 305 -7.68 11.08 7.01
C ASP A 305 -8.06 11.03 8.51
N LYS A 306 -9.00 10.17 8.89
CA LYS A 306 -9.47 10.00 10.27
C LYS A 306 -8.73 8.88 11.02
N PHE A 307 -7.96 8.07 10.31
CA PHE A 307 -7.17 6.98 10.89
C PHE A 307 -5.73 7.41 11.15
N THR A 308 -5.07 6.77 12.11
CA THR A 308 -3.65 7.05 12.39
C THR A 308 -2.77 6.76 11.18
N PHE A 309 -3.03 5.65 10.50
CA PHE A 309 -2.32 5.26 9.30
C PHE A 309 -3.20 4.42 8.37
N VAL A 310 -3.26 4.80 7.09
CA VAL A 310 -3.86 3.99 6.02
C VAL A 310 -2.75 3.61 5.05
N SER A 311 -2.53 2.32 4.90
CA SER A 311 -1.49 1.75 4.06
C SER A 311 -1.84 1.86 2.57
N THR A 312 -0.84 2.15 1.76
CA THR A 312 -0.93 2.08 0.29
C THR A 312 -0.74 0.66 -0.25
N GLY A 313 -0.39 -0.29 0.64
CA GLY A 313 0.20 -1.57 0.26
C GLY A 313 -0.73 -2.60 -0.38
N GLY A 314 -2.05 -2.41 -0.34
CA GLY A 314 -2.95 -3.39 -0.94
C GLY A 314 -2.69 -4.82 -0.46
N GLY A 315 -2.41 -5.75 -1.40
CA GLY A 315 -2.06 -7.14 -1.08
C GLY A 315 -0.75 -7.33 -0.32
N ALA A 316 0.22 -6.44 -0.51
CA ALA A 316 1.51 -6.50 0.16
C ALA A 316 1.41 -6.37 1.69
N VAL A 317 0.39 -5.63 2.20
CA VAL A 317 0.13 -5.55 3.65
C VAL A 317 -0.18 -6.92 4.23
N LEU A 318 -1.04 -7.69 3.56
CA LEU A 318 -1.45 -9.01 4.03
C LEU A 318 -0.25 -9.96 4.07
N GLU A 319 0.60 -9.90 3.04
CA GLU A 319 1.81 -10.70 2.99
C GLU A 319 2.82 -10.26 4.06
N TYR A 320 2.99 -8.94 4.27
CA TYR A 320 3.83 -8.43 5.35
C TYR A 320 3.31 -8.84 6.74
N ILE A 321 2.00 -8.80 6.98
CA ILE A 321 1.42 -9.27 8.25
C ILE A 321 1.72 -10.75 8.45
N ALA A 322 1.55 -11.57 7.43
CA ALA A 322 1.76 -13.02 7.54
C ALA A 322 3.23 -13.42 7.71
N SER A 323 4.15 -12.75 7.00
CA SER A 323 5.58 -13.13 6.94
C SER A 323 6.50 -12.29 7.83
N GLY A 324 6.08 -11.05 8.17
CA GLY A 324 6.89 -10.08 8.91
C GLY A 324 7.87 -9.28 8.04
N THR A 325 7.99 -9.59 6.75
CA THR A 325 8.87 -8.91 5.80
C THR A 325 8.37 -9.06 4.35
N LEU A 326 9.01 -8.40 3.39
CA LEU A 326 8.75 -8.55 1.96
C LEU A 326 10.08 -8.59 1.19
N PRO A 327 10.16 -9.28 0.02
CA PRO A 327 11.37 -9.34 -0.78
C PRO A 327 12.02 -7.97 -1.08
N GLY A 328 11.21 -6.95 -1.40
CA GLY A 328 11.69 -5.60 -1.66
C GLY A 328 12.22 -4.87 -0.41
N ILE A 329 11.79 -5.26 0.79
CA ILE A 329 12.31 -4.74 2.05
C ILE A 329 13.63 -5.42 2.39
N GLU A 330 13.69 -6.75 2.25
CA GLU A 330 14.92 -7.53 2.46
C GLU A 330 16.05 -7.08 1.52
N ALA A 331 15.70 -6.76 0.27
CA ALA A 331 16.68 -6.30 -0.72
C ALA A 331 17.31 -4.95 -0.34
N LEU A 332 16.69 -4.14 0.52
CA LEU A 332 17.25 -2.87 1.01
C LEU A 332 18.26 -3.02 2.16
N GLY A 333 18.41 -4.21 2.73
CA GLY A 333 19.36 -4.53 3.81
C GLY A 333 18.91 -4.16 5.21
#